data_54b423c2ac614115cda18b4dccc2512a
#
_entry.id   54b423c2ac614115cda18b4dccc2512a
#
_cell.length_a   1.000
_cell.length_b   1.000
_cell.length_c   1.000
_cell.angle_alpha   90.00
_cell.angle_beta   90.00
_cell.angle_gamma   90.00
#
_symmetry.space_group_name_H-M   'P 1'
#
loop_
_entity.id
_entity.type
_entity.pdbx_description
1 polymer ?
#
loop_
_entity_poly.entity_id
_entity_poly.type
_entity_poly.pdbx_seq_one_letter_code
_entity_poly.pdbx_strand_id
1 'polypeptide(L)' 'MLLMPKSLLLLGQAIRTQRKQLGLSQEKLAERCGFDRTYISMLERGKRNPSLLNLLKLAKGLQTSVSQLTEVCDGTNTSR' A
#
# COMPACT_ATOMS: atom_id res chain seq x y z
N MET A 1 16.02 -4.06 18.26
CA MET A 1 15.00 -4.56 17.36
C MET A 1 14.36 -3.42 16.57
N LEU A 2 14.21 -3.62 15.27
CA LEU A 2 13.61 -2.60 14.42
C LEU A 2 12.11 -2.80 14.33
N LEU A 3 11.37 -1.72 14.61
CA LEU A 3 9.93 -1.72 14.43
C LEU A 3 9.61 -1.04 13.11
N MET A 4 8.62 -1.57 12.41
CA MET A 4 8.18 -0.93 11.19
C MET A 4 7.48 0.37 11.53
N PRO A 5 7.74 1.45 10.78
CA PRO A 5 7.05 2.71 11.02
C PRO A 5 5.55 2.54 10.91
N LYS A 6 4.82 3.24 11.77
CA LYS A 6 3.37 3.20 11.75
C LYS A 6 2.82 3.60 10.39
N SER A 7 3.48 4.53 9.71
CA SER A 7 3.04 4.97 8.39
C SER A 7 2.99 3.80 7.39
N LEU A 8 3.92 2.86 7.48
CA LEU A 8 3.93 1.72 6.57
C LEU A 8 2.80 0.75 6.89
N LEU A 9 2.47 0.60 8.17
CA LEU A 9 1.33 -0.22 8.56
C LEU A 9 0.03 0.39 8.05
N LEU A 10 -0.10 1.70 8.17
CA LEU A 10 -1.30 2.39 7.68
C LEU A 10 -1.40 2.34 6.16
N LEU A 11 -0.27 2.49 5.48
CA LEU A 11 -0.25 2.34 4.02
C LEU A 11 -0.69 0.94 3.63
N GLY A 12 -0.17 -0.07 4.32
CA GLY A 12 -0.53 -1.46 4.05
C GLY A 12 -2.02 -1.71 4.21
N GLN A 13 -2.61 -1.13 5.26
CA GLN A 13 -4.05 -1.25 5.49
C GLN A 13 -4.85 -0.55 4.39
N ALA A 14 -4.38 0.61 3.94
CA ALA A 14 -5.05 1.33 2.86
C ALA A 14 -5.02 0.53 1.56
N ILE A 15 -3.88 -0.10 1.25
CA ILE A 15 -3.75 -0.95 0.09
C ILE A 15 -4.75 -2.11 0.16
N ARG A 16 -4.79 -2.77 1.31
CA ARG A 16 -5.66 -3.92 1.52
C ARG A 16 -7.13 -3.53 1.40
N THR A 17 -7.51 -2.43 2.04
CA THR A 17 -8.89 -1.96 2.01
C THR A 17 -9.33 -1.68 0.58
N GLN A 18 -8.53 -0.92 -0.16
CA GLN A 18 -8.87 -0.58 -1.54
C GLN A 18 -8.91 -1.83 -2.42
N ARG A 19 -7.96 -2.75 -2.21
CA ARG A 19 -7.94 -4.00 -2.94
C ARG A 19 -9.23 -4.79 -2.75
N LYS A 20 -9.66 -4.90 -1.49
CA LYS A 20 -10.87 -5.65 -1.16
C LYS A 20 -12.12 -4.98 -1.70
N GLN A 21 -12.15 -3.65 -1.69
CA GLN A 21 -13.27 -2.92 -2.26
C GLN A 21 -13.42 -3.19 -3.76
N LEU A 22 -12.31 -3.44 -4.44
CA LEU A 22 -12.33 -3.78 -5.85
C LEU A 22 -12.57 -5.27 -6.10
N GLY A 23 -12.67 -6.05 -5.04
CA GLY A 23 -12.89 -7.49 -5.16
C GLY A 23 -11.67 -8.25 -5.67
N LEU A 24 -10.47 -7.71 -5.45
CA LEU A 24 -9.24 -8.32 -5.98
C LEU A 24 -8.56 -9.18 -4.92
N SER A 25 -8.01 -10.31 -5.37
CA SER A 25 -7.07 -11.07 -4.54
C SER A 25 -5.72 -10.37 -4.56
N GLN A 26 -4.83 -10.75 -3.64
CA GLN A 26 -3.46 -10.23 -3.67
C GLN A 26 -2.78 -10.58 -4.97
N GLU A 27 -3.02 -11.79 -5.46
CA GLU A 27 -2.43 -12.25 -6.71
C GLU A 27 -2.90 -11.40 -7.89
N LYS A 28 -4.19 -11.10 -7.94
CA LYS A 28 -4.74 -10.31 -9.03
C LYS A 28 -4.22 -8.87 -8.98
N LEU A 29 -4.09 -8.30 -7.80
CA LEU A 29 -3.51 -6.96 -7.67
C LEU A 29 -2.06 -6.98 -8.13
N ALA A 30 -1.29 -7.99 -7.72
CA ALA A 30 0.10 -8.11 -8.13
C ALA A 30 0.20 -8.14 -9.66
N GLU A 31 -0.69 -8.90 -10.28
CA GLU A 31 -0.74 -9.02 -11.74
C GLU A 31 -0.96 -7.66 -12.39
N ARG A 32 -1.92 -6.90 -11.86
CA ARG A 32 -2.23 -5.57 -12.39
C ARG A 32 -1.06 -4.60 -12.27
N CYS A 33 -0.29 -4.72 -11.19
CA CYS A 33 0.79 -3.80 -10.90
C CYS A 33 2.14 -4.24 -11.49
N GLY A 34 2.23 -5.48 -11.93
CA GLY A 34 3.50 -6.03 -12.39
C GLY A 34 4.40 -6.41 -11.23
N PHE A 35 3.84 -6.83 -10.10
CA PHE A 35 4.58 -7.22 -8.91
C PHE A 35 4.35 -8.70 -8.62
N ASP A 36 5.21 -9.27 -7.78
CA ASP A 36 4.98 -10.58 -7.20
C ASP A 36 3.92 -10.49 -6.11
N ARG A 37 3.14 -11.55 -5.94
CA ARG A 37 2.16 -11.62 -4.87
C ARG A 37 2.83 -11.43 -3.50
N THR A 38 4.04 -11.98 -3.32
CA THR A 38 4.77 -11.85 -2.07
C THR A 38 5.01 -10.36 -1.73
N TYR A 39 5.33 -9.56 -2.75
CA TYR A 39 5.54 -8.13 -2.52
C TYR A 39 4.26 -7.45 -2.04
N ILE A 40 3.12 -7.77 -2.68
CA ILE A 40 1.84 -7.22 -2.24
C ILE A 40 1.55 -7.63 -0.79
N SER A 41 1.76 -8.91 -0.47
CA SER A 41 1.54 -9.38 0.89
C SER A 41 2.39 -8.62 1.91
N MET A 42 3.65 -8.39 1.58
CA MET A 42 4.56 -7.67 2.48
C MET A 42 4.15 -6.20 2.63
N LEU A 43 3.71 -5.58 1.54
CA LEU A 43 3.21 -4.21 1.60
C LEU A 43 2.01 -4.10 2.53
N GLU A 44 1.07 -5.04 2.41
CA GLU A 44 -0.14 -5.00 3.23
C GLU A 44 0.14 -5.23 4.70
N ARG A 45 1.24 -5.90 5.01
CA ARG A 45 1.65 -6.13 6.40
C ARG A 45 2.58 -5.03 6.92
N GLY A 46 2.84 -4.01 6.12
CA GLY A 46 3.69 -2.91 6.54
C GLY A 46 5.17 -3.26 6.58
N LYS A 47 5.58 -4.29 5.85
CA LYS A 47 6.95 -4.80 5.91
C LYS A 47 7.82 -4.35 4.75
N ARG A 48 7.32 -3.49 3.90
CA ARG A 48 8.10 -2.95 2.79
C ARG A 48 7.81 -1.47 2.66
N ASN A 49 8.81 -0.73 2.26
CA ASN A 49 8.71 0.70 2.02
C ASN A 49 8.78 0.91 0.50
N PRO A 50 7.63 1.09 -0.16
CA PRO A 50 7.64 1.18 -1.62
C PRO A 50 8.25 2.48 -2.10
N SER A 51 8.94 2.39 -3.22
CA SER A 51 9.44 3.59 -3.89
C SER A 51 8.26 4.39 -4.44
N LEU A 52 8.53 5.63 -4.82
CA LEU A 52 7.49 6.44 -5.45
C LEU A 52 6.98 5.77 -6.73
N LEU A 53 7.88 5.20 -7.53
CA LEU A 53 7.45 4.54 -8.76
C LEU A 53 6.54 3.36 -8.47
N ASN A 54 6.84 2.60 -7.43
CA ASN A 54 5.99 1.47 -7.05
C ASN A 54 4.65 1.95 -6.50
N LEU A 55 4.65 3.08 -5.76
CA LEU A 55 3.40 3.66 -5.30
C LEU A 55 2.51 4.09 -6.47
N LEU A 56 3.11 4.64 -7.51
CA LEU A 56 2.35 5.03 -8.70
C LEU A 56 1.74 3.81 -9.37
N LYS A 57 2.50 2.71 -9.46
CA LYS A 57 1.97 1.46 -10.02
C LYS A 57 0.85 0.89 -9.18
N LEU A 58 0.99 0.94 -7.85
CA LEU A 58 -0.03 0.47 -6.93
C LEU A 58 -1.31 1.28 -7.08
N ALA A 59 -1.18 2.60 -7.09
CA ALA A 59 -2.33 3.47 -7.19
C ALA A 59 -3.10 3.20 -8.47
N LYS A 60 -2.37 3.03 -9.59
CA LYS A 60 -3.02 2.72 -10.86
C LYS A 60 -3.75 1.39 -10.81
N GLY A 61 -3.11 0.36 -10.28
CA GLY A 61 -3.73 -0.96 -10.16
C GLY A 61 -4.92 -0.97 -9.24
N LEU A 62 -4.92 -0.08 -8.25
CA LEU A 62 -6.01 0.06 -7.28
C LEU A 62 -7.05 1.09 -7.70
N GLN A 63 -6.90 1.69 -8.87
CA GLN A 63 -7.82 2.69 -9.40
C GLN A 63 -7.98 3.88 -8.45
N THR A 64 -6.87 4.34 -7.93
CA THR A 64 -6.85 5.46 -7.00
C THR A 64 -5.62 6.32 -7.31
N SER A 65 -5.33 7.32 -6.49
CA SER A 65 -4.16 8.17 -6.65
C SER A 65 -3.19 7.90 -5.50
N VAL A 66 -1.92 8.24 -5.70
CA VAL A 66 -0.94 8.15 -4.62
C VAL A 66 -1.38 9.04 -3.45
N SER A 67 -1.92 10.20 -3.77
CA SER A 67 -2.41 11.12 -2.75
C SER A 67 -3.48 10.45 -1.86
N GLN A 68 -4.46 9.81 -2.47
CA GLN A 68 -5.51 9.14 -1.72
C GLN A 68 -4.98 7.93 -0.96
N LEU A 69 -4.10 7.18 -1.60
CA LEU A 69 -3.58 5.97 -1.00
C LEU A 69 -2.72 6.25 0.23
N THR A 70 -1.98 7.37 0.20
CA THR A 70 -1.08 7.72 1.29
C THR A 70 -1.65 8.72 2.26
N GLU A 71 -2.88 9.13 2.05
CA GLU A 71 -3.52 10.13 2.91
C GLU A 71 -3.49 9.73 4.38
N VAL A 72 -3.75 8.46 4.67
CA VAL A 72 -3.77 7.97 6.04
C VAL A 72 -2.40 8.08 6.71
N CYS A 73 -1.34 8.13 5.92
CA CYS A 73 0.01 8.19 6.47
C CYS A 73 0.30 9.54 7.12
N ASP A 74 -0.38 10.57 6.69
CA ASP A 74 -0.21 11.90 7.28
C ASP A 74 -0.75 11.95 8.70
N GLY A 75 -1.66 11.07 9.04
CA GLY A 75 -2.20 11.00 10.38
C GLY A 75 -1.18 10.60 11.42
N THR A 76 -0.04 10.06 11.01
CA THR A 76 1.03 9.72 11.94
C THR A 76 1.89 10.91 12.28
N ASN A 77 1.70 12.00 11.58
CA ASN A 77 2.53 13.20 11.67
C ASN A 77 1.76 14.26 12.44
N THR A 78 1.55 14.02 13.70
CA THR A 78 0.61 14.81 14.47
C THR A 78 1.27 15.90 15.28
N SER A 79 2.43 16.29 14.92
CA SER A 79 3.21 17.22 15.71
C SER A 79 2.68 18.64 15.70
N ARG A 80 1.72 18.95 14.87
CA ARG A 80 1.19 20.30 14.85
C ARG A 80 -0.04 20.44 15.65
#